data_2dd5f5d8d882e7c545900bd12ebf7edf
#
_entry.id   2dd5f5d8d882e7c545900bd12ebf7edf
#
_cell.length_a   1.000
_cell.length_b   1.000
_cell.length_c   1.000
_cell.angle_alpha   90.00
_cell.angle_beta   90.00
_cell.angle_gamma   90.00
#
_symmetry.space_group_name_H-M   'P 1'
#
loop_
_entity.id
_entity.type
_entity.pdbx_description
1 polymer ?
#
loop_
_entity_poly.entity_id
_entity_poly.type
_entity_poly.pdbx_seq_one_letter_code
_entity_poly.pdbx_strand_id
1 'polypeptide(L)'
;MARRMGDDNFPVMRVLALLDASRHSLAALAAALDLAMTRDAELVALYVEDQELLGSAGFPFAREIGAASGRVRRLSRTDLEAGMVRQARRVTEALETAVAGRELRHELRIRRGLVVSEALSLAGPGDLLVLGKAGLSGHWGVRLGSTSRALILEAPCTVIIWDERLSLARGPLRTLDGPGTEGERPPVPEALARLFDGREVLQASDARQLEQQLARVDNGALLLHRSQLAHLAEQDADLLARLAIPVIVVP
;
A
#
# COMPACT_ATOMS: atom_id res chain seq x y z
N MET A 1 17.21 17.35 -37.19
CA MET A 1 16.08 17.78 -36.34
C MET A 1 15.70 16.59 -35.46
N ALA A 2 16.37 16.45 -34.32
CA ALA A 2 16.24 15.30 -33.41
C ALA A 2 15.02 15.53 -32.48
N ARG A 3 14.03 14.65 -32.60
CA ARG A 3 12.89 14.58 -31.64
C ARG A 3 13.47 14.16 -30.28
N ARG A 4 13.36 15.03 -29.29
CA ARG A 4 13.58 14.69 -27.88
C ARG A 4 12.53 13.63 -27.48
N MET A 5 12.96 12.40 -27.35
CA MET A 5 12.28 11.36 -26.58
C MET A 5 12.55 11.70 -25.11
N GLY A 6 11.51 12.00 -24.36
CA GLY A 6 11.65 12.21 -22.93
C GLY A 6 10.54 13.10 -22.38
N ASP A 7 9.34 12.55 -22.28
CA ASP A 7 8.36 12.92 -21.28
C ASP A 7 7.37 11.74 -21.20
N ASP A 8 7.78 10.68 -20.47
CA ASP A 8 6.88 9.62 -20.05
C ASP A 8 6.00 10.16 -18.90
N ASN A 9 5.26 11.24 -19.22
CA ASN A 9 4.21 11.73 -18.33
C ASN A 9 2.96 10.88 -18.57
N PHE A 10 2.98 9.63 -18.07
CA PHE A 10 1.76 8.83 -18.04
C PHE A 10 0.81 9.47 -17.01
N PRO A 11 -0.35 9.99 -17.43
CA PRO A 11 -1.32 10.49 -16.48
C PRO A 11 -1.73 9.34 -15.57
N VAL A 12 -1.81 9.60 -14.26
CA VAL A 12 -2.39 8.64 -13.33
C VAL A 12 -3.84 8.43 -13.75
N MET A 13 -4.16 7.23 -14.19
CA MET A 13 -5.51 6.91 -14.67
C MET A 13 -6.45 6.58 -13.52
N ARG A 14 -5.96 5.84 -12.52
CA ARG A 14 -6.75 5.44 -11.37
C ARG A 14 -5.89 5.37 -10.12
N VAL A 15 -6.52 5.61 -8.99
CA VAL A 15 -5.96 5.33 -7.67
C VAL A 15 -6.70 4.13 -7.10
N LEU A 16 -5.99 3.04 -6.89
CA LEU A 16 -6.53 1.79 -6.36
C LEU A 16 -6.26 1.75 -4.84
N ALA A 17 -7.28 1.53 -4.03
CA ALA A 17 -7.14 1.32 -2.58
C ALA A 17 -7.53 -0.12 -2.24
N LEU A 18 -6.58 -0.94 -1.77
CA LEU A 18 -6.87 -2.29 -1.27
C LEU A 18 -7.26 -2.23 0.20
N LEU A 19 -8.46 -2.73 0.51
CA LEU A 19 -9.09 -2.58 1.81
C LEU A 19 -9.38 -3.93 2.46
N ASP A 20 -9.14 -4.03 3.77
CA ASP A 20 -9.46 -5.19 4.61
C ASP A 20 -10.30 -4.82 5.86
N ALA A 21 -10.87 -3.62 5.85
CA ALA A 21 -11.61 -3.01 6.95
C ALA A 21 -10.80 -2.79 8.24
N SER A 22 -9.48 -2.90 8.20
CA SER A 22 -8.60 -2.48 9.29
C SER A 22 -8.48 -0.95 9.32
N ARG A 23 -8.10 -0.39 10.48
CA ARG A 23 -7.84 1.05 10.60
C ARG A 23 -6.73 1.52 9.66
N HIS A 24 -5.73 0.69 9.38
CA HIS A 24 -4.64 1.01 8.45
C HIS A 24 -5.13 1.09 7.00
N SER A 25 -5.99 0.16 6.57
CA SER A 25 -6.57 0.20 5.23
C SER A 25 -7.56 1.35 5.06
N LEU A 26 -8.30 1.72 6.11
CA LEU A 26 -9.20 2.87 6.09
C LEU A 26 -8.42 4.20 6.05
N ALA A 27 -7.27 4.29 6.73
CA ALA A 27 -6.37 5.44 6.59
C ALA A 27 -5.76 5.51 5.18
N ALA A 28 -5.40 4.36 4.59
CA ALA A 28 -4.96 4.28 3.20
C ALA A 28 -6.05 4.72 2.21
N LEU A 29 -7.33 4.43 2.50
CA LEU A 29 -8.45 4.92 1.71
C LEU A 29 -8.53 6.46 1.72
N ALA A 30 -8.36 7.09 2.87
CA ALA A 30 -8.35 8.55 2.97
C ALA A 30 -7.20 9.16 2.12
N ALA A 31 -5.99 8.58 2.20
CA ALA A 31 -4.87 9.01 1.39
C ALA A 31 -5.12 8.78 -0.11
N ALA A 32 -5.69 7.64 -0.50
CA ALA A 32 -6.04 7.34 -1.88
C ALA A 32 -7.07 8.34 -2.44
N LEU A 33 -8.03 8.73 -1.62
CA LEU A 33 -9.04 9.73 -1.97
C LEU A 33 -8.39 11.11 -2.23
N ASP A 34 -7.52 11.59 -1.34
CA ASP A 34 -6.81 12.87 -1.50
C ASP A 34 -5.91 12.86 -2.75
N LEU A 35 -5.25 11.73 -3.02
CA LEU A 35 -4.47 11.51 -4.24
C LEU A 35 -5.35 11.57 -5.50
N ALA A 36 -6.49 10.86 -5.50
CA ALA A 36 -7.41 10.82 -6.62
C ALA A 36 -7.99 12.21 -6.93
N MET A 37 -8.39 12.97 -5.90
CA MET A 37 -8.87 14.34 -6.04
C MET A 37 -7.78 15.28 -6.59
N THR A 38 -6.55 15.18 -6.06
CA THR A 38 -5.43 16.03 -6.51
C THR A 38 -5.05 15.77 -7.97
N ARG A 39 -5.38 14.58 -8.49
CA ARG A 39 -5.01 14.12 -9.83
C ARG A 39 -6.15 14.10 -10.84
N ASP A 40 -7.36 14.42 -10.41
CA ASP A 40 -8.58 14.23 -11.23
C ASP A 40 -8.68 12.79 -11.75
N ALA A 41 -8.22 11.83 -10.92
CA ALA A 41 -8.19 10.41 -11.22
C ALA A 41 -9.43 9.71 -10.63
N GLU A 42 -9.76 8.54 -11.18
CA GLU A 42 -10.79 7.69 -10.62
C GLU A 42 -10.26 6.98 -9.36
N LEU A 43 -11.07 6.92 -8.29
CA LEU A 43 -10.81 6.11 -7.10
C LEU A 43 -11.47 4.76 -7.22
N VAL A 44 -10.70 3.68 -7.18
CA VAL A 44 -11.23 2.31 -7.15
C VAL A 44 -10.86 1.66 -5.83
N ALA A 45 -11.85 1.45 -4.97
CA ALA A 45 -11.69 0.69 -3.73
C ALA A 45 -11.91 -0.80 -4.02
N LEU A 46 -10.97 -1.65 -3.61
CA LEU A 46 -11.05 -3.10 -3.77
C LEU A 46 -11.09 -3.77 -2.39
N TYR A 47 -12.12 -4.56 -2.13
CA TYR A 47 -12.18 -5.49 -1.02
C TYR A 47 -12.24 -6.92 -1.57
N VAL A 48 -11.39 -7.81 -1.06
CA VAL A 48 -11.35 -9.21 -1.48
C VAL A 48 -11.74 -10.11 -0.32
N GLU A 49 -12.80 -10.90 -0.51
CA GLU A 49 -13.14 -12.02 0.37
C GLU A 49 -12.11 -13.13 0.13
N ASP A 50 -11.18 -13.28 1.07
CA ASP A 50 -10.03 -14.16 0.95
C ASP A 50 -10.44 -15.64 0.89
N GLN A 51 -10.23 -16.26 -0.27
CA GLN A 51 -10.56 -17.65 -0.51
C GLN A 51 -9.64 -18.63 0.22
N GLU A 52 -8.37 -18.25 0.45
CA GLU A 52 -7.42 -19.08 1.23
C GLU A 52 -7.86 -19.14 2.69
N LEU A 53 -8.29 -18.00 3.24
CA LEU A 53 -8.81 -17.96 4.60
C LEU A 53 -10.09 -18.81 4.74
N LEU A 54 -11.00 -18.74 3.75
CA LEU A 54 -12.18 -19.62 3.73
C LEU A 54 -11.82 -21.10 3.60
N GLY A 55 -10.82 -21.42 2.77
CA GLY A 55 -10.31 -22.77 2.58
C GLY A 55 -9.69 -23.35 3.86
N SER A 56 -9.03 -22.48 4.66
CA SER A 56 -8.39 -22.91 5.92
C SER A 56 -9.37 -23.46 6.94
N ALA A 57 -10.63 -23.02 6.93
CA ALA A 57 -11.69 -23.54 7.80
C ALA A 57 -12.07 -25.01 7.51
N GLY A 58 -11.69 -25.53 6.34
CA GLY A 58 -11.88 -26.95 5.99
C GLY A 58 -10.93 -27.91 6.73
N PHE A 59 -9.85 -27.41 7.29
CA PHE A 59 -8.91 -28.26 8.00
C PHE A 59 -9.42 -28.62 9.40
N PRO A 60 -9.39 -29.90 9.81
CA PRO A 60 -9.91 -30.37 11.09
C PRO A 60 -9.16 -29.81 12.30
N PHE A 61 -7.90 -29.41 12.11
CA PHE A 61 -7.04 -28.82 13.15
C PHE A 61 -7.07 -27.28 13.17
N ALA A 62 -7.76 -26.63 12.22
CA ALA A 62 -7.81 -25.17 12.16
C ALA A 62 -8.49 -24.59 13.42
N ARG A 63 -7.82 -23.63 14.02
CA ARG A 63 -8.27 -22.94 15.23
C ARG A 63 -8.12 -21.44 15.03
N GLU A 64 -8.99 -20.68 15.64
CA GLU A 64 -8.84 -19.25 15.78
C GLU A 64 -8.57 -18.89 17.25
N ILE A 65 -7.84 -17.81 17.44
CA ILE A 65 -7.55 -17.23 18.76
C ILE A 65 -8.21 -15.87 18.83
N GLY A 66 -9.15 -15.70 19.74
CA GLY A 66 -9.79 -14.40 19.93
C GLY A 66 -8.78 -13.36 20.40
N ALA A 67 -8.56 -12.31 19.62
CA ALA A 67 -7.53 -11.30 19.87
C ALA A 67 -7.66 -10.62 21.24
N ALA A 68 -8.89 -10.37 21.70
CA ALA A 68 -9.14 -9.73 23.02
C ALA A 68 -9.23 -10.74 24.16
N SER A 69 -9.68 -11.97 23.91
CA SER A 69 -9.98 -12.96 24.95
C SER A 69 -8.92 -14.04 25.10
N GLY A 70 -8.01 -14.20 24.13
CA GLY A 70 -7.07 -15.31 24.03
C GLY A 70 -7.73 -16.70 23.88
N ARG A 71 -9.07 -16.76 23.75
CA ARG A 71 -9.80 -18.04 23.68
C ARG A 71 -9.53 -18.71 22.34
N VAL A 72 -9.18 -19.97 22.41
CA VAL A 72 -8.98 -20.84 21.23
C VAL A 72 -10.29 -21.56 20.94
N ARG A 73 -10.79 -21.45 19.71
CA ARG A 73 -11.97 -22.20 19.25
C ARG A 73 -11.72 -22.77 17.85
N ARG A 74 -12.53 -23.73 17.43
CA ARG A 74 -12.46 -24.25 16.08
C ARG A 74 -12.81 -23.14 15.10
N LEU A 75 -12.02 -23.02 14.02
CA LEU A 75 -12.32 -22.10 12.93
C LEU A 75 -13.57 -22.57 12.19
N SER A 76 -14.58 -21.70 12.11
CA SER A 76 -15.85 -21.99 11.46
C SER A 76 -15.95 -21.22 10.13
N ARG A 77 -16.24 -21.97 9.05
CA ARG A 77 -16.46 -21.35 7.74
C ARG A 77 -17.62 -20.35 7.75
N THR A 78 -18.72 -20.70 8.43
CA THR A 78 -19.89 -19.81 8.55
C THR A 78 -19.54 -18.52 9.29
N ASP A 79 -18.71 -18.60 10.35
CA ASP A 79 -18.27 -17.42 11.09
C ASP A 79 -17.34 -16.53 10.25
N LEU A 80 -16.46 -17.16 9.44
CA LEU A 80 -15.61 -16.42 8.48
C LEU A 80 -16.44 -15.71 7.42
N GLU A 81 -17.39 -16.40 6.79
CA GLU A 81 -18.28 -15.80 5.78
C GLU A 81 -19.08 -14.64 6.37
N ALA A 82 -19.66 -14.83 7.56
CA ALA A 82 -20.34 -13.74 8.28
C ALA A 82 -19.38 -12.58 8.63
N GLY A 83 -18.12 -12.89 8.96
CA GLY A 83 -17.07 -11.91 9.17
C GLY A 83 -16.77 -11.09 7.93
N MET A 84 -16.62 -11.73 6.78
CA MET A 84 -16.35 -11.09 5.50
C MET A 84 -17.50 -10.17 5.05
N VAL A 85 -18.75 -10.60 5.23
CA VAL A 85 -19.93 -9.75 4.98
C VAL A 85 -19.90 -8.49 5.86
N ARG A 86 -19.55 -8.62 7.15
CA ARG A 86 -19.41 -7.44 8.03
C ARG A 86 -18.26 -6.52 7.61
N GLN A 87 -17.14 -7.09 7.15
CA GLN A 87 -16.00 -6.30 6.64
C GLN A 87 -16.36 -5.58 5.35
N ALA A 88 -16.98 -6.26 4.39
CA ALA A 88 -17.48 -5.67 3.16
C ALA A 88 -18.39 -4.46 3.44
N ARG A 89 -19.34 -4.63 4.36
CA ARG A 89 -20.23 -3.53 4.78
C ARG A 89 -19.45 -2.35 5.37
N ARG A 90 -18.48 -2.59 6.25
CA ARG A 90 -17.63 -1.52 6.82
C ARG A 90 -16.85 -0.77 5.75
N VAL A 91 -16.32 -1.49 4.77
CA VAL A 91 -15.60 -0.88 3.63
C VAL A 91 -16.55 -0.01 2.81
N THR A 92 -17.76 -0.50 2.53
CA THR A 92 -18.79 0.27 1.82
C THR A 92 -19.14 1.56 2.56
N GLU A 93 -19.49 1.45 3.85
CA GLU A 93 -19.83 2.59 4.69
C GLU A 93 -18.68 3.62 4.79
N ALA A 94 -17.43 3.12 4.88
CA ALA A 94 -16.25 3.98 4.93
C ALA A 94 -16.02 4.73 3.62
N LEU A 95 -16.17 4.04 2.47
CA LEU A 95 -16.05 4.69 1.17
C LEU A 95 -17.15 5.74 0.96
N GLU A 96 -18.41 5.38 1.20
CA GLU A 96 -19.54 6.31 1.10
C GLU A 96 -19.34 7.56 1.96
N THR A 97 -18.87 7.37 3.19
CA THR A 97 -18.56 8.49 4.09
C THR A 97 -17.41 9.34 3.57
N ALA A 98 -16.36 8.70 3.05
CA ALA A 98 -15.18 9.39 2.56
C ALA A 98 -15.46 10.22 1.31
N VAL A 99 -16.32 9.75 0.40
CA VAL A 99 -16.64 10.46 -0.85
C VAL A 99 -17.81 11.43 -0.73
N ALA A 100 -18.52 11.43 0.41
CA ALA A 100 -19.71 12.27 0.61
C ALA A 100 -19.40 13.76 0.38
N GLY A 101 -20.18 14.40 -0.51
CA GLY A 101 -20.01 15.82 -0.85
C GLY A 101 -18.78 16.15 -1.69
N ARG A 102 -18.10 15.16 -2.27
CA ARG A 102 -16.93 15.31 -3.14
C ARG A 102 -17.27 14.96 -4.58
N GLU A 103 -16.87 15.77 -5.53
CA GLU A 103 -17.01 15.47 -6.96
C GLU A 103 -15.84 14.60 -7.42
N LEU A 104 -15.96 13.28 -7.21
CA LEU A 104 -14.94 12.31 -7.56
C LEU A 104 -15.59 11.07 -8.20
N ARG A 105 -15.05 10.64 -9.33
CA ARG A 105 -15.40 9.34 -9.90
C ARG A 105 -14.85 8.25 -9.00
N HIS A 106 -15.71 7.37 -8.51
CA HIS A 106 -15.32 6.28 -7.63
C HIS A 106 -16.11 5.01 -7.89
N GLU A 107 -15.48 3.88 -7.58
CA GLU A 107 -16.07 2.54 -7.68
C GLU A 107 -15.65 1.71 -6.48
N LEU A 108 -16.56 0.89 -5.93
CA LEU A 108 -16.24 -0.18 -4.99
C LEU A 108 -16.34 -1.53 -5.69
N ARG A 109 -15.27 -2.28 -5.66
CA ARG A 109 -15.23 -3.68 -6.13
C ARG A 109 -15.10 -4.62 -4.97
N ILE A 110 -16.10 -5.48 -4.80
CA ILE A 110 -16.06 -6.60 -3.86
C ILE A 110 -15.86 -7.85 -4.68
N ARG A 111 -14.77 -8.57 -4.43
CA ARG A 111 -14.43 -9.80 -5.14
C ARG A 111 -14.18 -10.93 -4.17
N ARG A 112 -14.25 -12.17 -4.64
CA ARG A 112 -13.86 -13.36 -3.89
C ARG A 112 -12.76 -14.08 -4.65
N GLY A 113 -11.60 -14.28 -4.01
CA GLY A 113 -10.45 -14.90 -4.65
C GLY A 113 -9.19 -14.84 -3.80
N LEU A 114 -8.05 -15.01 -4.46
CA LEU A 114 -6.73 -14.78 -3.87
C LEU A 114 -6.45 -13.28 -3.87
N VAL A 115 -6.22 -12.70 -2.69
CA VAL A 115 -6.12 -11.24 -2.54
C VAL A 115 -5.10 -10.62 -3.48
N VAL A 116 -3.89 -11.21 -3.57
CA VAL A 116 -2.83 -10.73 -4.46
C VAL A 116 -3.25 -10.82 -5.92
N SER A 117 -3.78 -11.97 -6.34
CA SER A 117 -4.20 -12.21 -7.73
C SER A 117 -5.30 -11.23 -8.17
N GLU A 118 -6.31 -11.00 -7.31
CA GLU A 118 -7.40 -10.06 -7.61
C GLU A 118 -6.90 -8.62 -7.70
N ALA A 119 -5.99 -8.21 -6.83
CA ALA A 119 -5.41 -6.88 -6.87
C ALA A 119 -4.52 -6.68 -8.11
N LEU A 120 -3.66 -7.65 -8.45
CA LEU A 120 -2.81 -7.60 -9.65
C LEU A 120 -3.61 -7.63 -10.94
N SER A 121 -4.71 -8.39 -10.99
CA SER A 121 -5.60 -8.44 -12.17
C SER A 121 -6.29 -7.11 -12.46
N LEU A 122 -6.43 -6.26 -11.43
CA LEU A 122 -7.04 -4.96 -11.53
C LEU A 122 -6.05 -3.85 -11.87
N ALA A 123 -4.82 -3.97 -11.36
CA ALA A 123 -3.79 -2.95 -11.47
C ALA A 123 -3.17 -2.88 -12.88
N GLY A 124 -3.08 -1.69 -13.45
CA GLY A 124 -2.40 -1.40 -14.73
C GLY A 124 -1.19 -0.48 -14.53
N PRO A 125 -0.27 -0.40 -15.50
CA PRO A 125 0.99 0.37 -15.37
C PRO A 125 0.81 1.86 -15.03
N GLY A 126 -0.32 2.47 -15.43
CA GLY A 126 -0.64 3.88 -15.15
C GLY A 126 -1.36 4.12 -13.82
N ASP A 127 -1.62 3.08 -13.03
CA ASP A 127 -2.34 3.20 -11.77
C ASP A 127 -1.41 3.52 -10.59
N LEU A 128 -2.00 4.04 -9.50
CA LEU A 128 -1.37 4.12 -8.18
C LEU A 128 -2.08 3.13 -7.25
N LEU A 129 -1.36 2.17 -6.70
CA LEU A 129 -1.91 1.22 -5.72
C LEU A 129 -1.55 1.69 -4.29
N VAL A 130 -2.56 2.00 -3.49
CA VAL A 130 -2.37 2.44 -2.10
C VAL A 130 -2.73 1.30 -1.15
N LEU A 131 -1.79 0.96 -0.27
CA LEU A 131 -1.89 -0.12 0.71
C LEU A 131 -1.74 0.44 2.12
N GLY A 132 -2.50 -0.09 3.08
CA GLY A 132 -2.21 0.11 4.48
C GLY A 132 -0.92 -0.62 4.90
N LYS A 133 -0.14 -0.02 5.78
CA LYS A 133 1.15 -0.56 6.23
C LYS A 133 1.03 -1.88 6.99
N ALA A 134 -0.04 -2.07 7.76
CA ALA A 134 -0.36 -3.29 8.45
C ALA A 134 -1.82 -3.68 8.21
N GLY A 135 -2.12 -4.96 8.18
CA GLY A 135 -3.48 -5.49 8.11
C GLY A 135 -4.03 -5.83 9.50
N LEU A 136 -5.09 -6.63 9.54
CA LEU A 136 -5.76 -7.07 10.78
C LEU A 136 -4.84 -7.80 11.77
N SER A 137 -3.71 -8.34 11.32
CA SER A 137 -2.72 -9.05 12.14
C SER A 137 -1.75 -8.14 12.91
N GLY A 138 -1.85 -6.83 12.78
CA GLY A 138 -0.93 -5.84 13.36
C GLY A 138 -0.80 -5.82 14.89
N HIS A 139 -1.57 -6.64 15.61
CA HIS A 139 -1.45 -6.79 17.07
C HIS A 139 -0.15 -7.48 17.54
N TRP A 140 0.59 -8.14 16.65
CA TRP A 140 1.81 -8.90 16.98
C TRP A 140 3.12 -8.17 16.63
N GLY A 141 3.07 -6.85 16.47
CA GLY A 141 4.20 -6.02 16.09
C GLY A 141 4.04 -5.41 14.70
N VAL A 142 4.86 -4.41 14.41
CA VAL A 142 4.82 -3.69 13.13
C VAL A 142 5.52 -4.55 12.08
N ARG A 143 4.77 -5.34 11.34
CA ARG A 143 5.27 -6.13 10.21
C ARG A 143 4.47 -5.86 8.96
N LEU A 144 5.16 -5.77 7.84
CA LEU A 144 4.49 -5.73 6.55
C LEU A 144 3.88 -7.10 6.26
N GLY A 145 2.57 -7.14 5.98
CA GLY A 145 1.87 -8.39 5.66
C GLY A 145 2.39 -9.06 4.39
N SER A 146 2.21 -10.38 4.26
CA SER A 146 2.59 -11.14 3.07
C SER A 146 1.95 -10.61 1.79
N THR A 147 0.68 -10.25 1.85
CA THR A 147 -0.07 -9.62 0.75
C THR A 147 0.59 -8.31 0.29
N SER A 148 0.92 -7.41 1.24
CA SER A 148 1.57 -6.15 0.90
C SER A 148 2.95 -6.36 0.29
N ARG A 149 3.72 -7.34 0.80
CA ARG A 149 5.03 -7.70 0.22
C ARG A 149 4.91 -8.19 -1.23
N ALA A 150 3.98 -9.10 -1.50
CA ALA A 150 3.76 -9.62 -2.84
C ALA A 150 3.35 -8.50 -3.80
N LEU A 151 2.39 -7.66 -3.40
CA LEU A 151 1.93 -6.55 -4.23
C LEU A 151 3.03 -5.51 -4.52
N ILE A 152 3.88 -5.19 -3.55
CA ILE A 152 5.00 -4.27 -3.76
C ILE A 152 5.99 -4.83 -4.79
N LEU A 153 6.22 -6.12 -4.78
CA LEU A 153 7.19 -6.77 -5.68
C LEU A 153 6.62 -7.05 -7.07
N GLU A 154 5.33 -7.28 -7.19
CA GLU A 154 4.70 -7.83 -8.41
C GLU A 154 3.78 -6.84 -9.14
N ALA A 155 3.29 -5.78 -8.47
CA ALA A 155 2.36 -4.85 -9.10
C ALA A 155 2.98 -4.16 -10.32
N PRO A 156 2.25 -4.05 -11.46
CA PRO A 156 2.78 -3.40 -12.66
C PRO A 156 2.82 -1.86 -12.55
N CYS A 157 2.42 -1.32 -11.41
CA CYS A 157 2.24 0.11 -11.16
C CYS A 157 3.02 0.57 -9.92
N THR A 158 2.98 1.87 -9.67
CA THR A 158 3.51 2.46 -8.44
C THR A 158 2.68 2.04 -7.23
N VAL A 159 3.35 1.56 -6.18
CA VAL A 159 2.72 1.17 -4.91
C VAL A 159 3.07 2.17 -3.81
N ILE A 160 2.07 2.64 -3.09
CA ILE A 160 2.24 3.54 -1.95
C ILE A 160 1.84 2.79 -0.68
N ILE A 161 2.76 2.71 0.28
CA ILE A 161 2.54 2.10 1.59
C ILE A 161 2.23 3.22 2.57
N TRP A 162 1.02 3.19 3.13
CA TRP A 162 0.49 4.23 3.99
C TRP A 162 0.34 3.77 5.45
N ASP A 163 0.72 4.64 6.39
CA ASP A 163 0.51 4.42 7.83
C ASP A 163 -0.59 5.38 8.34
N GLU A 164 -1.45 4.92 9.24
CA GLU A 164 -2.54 5.72 9.82
C GLU A 164 -2.06 6.98 10.57
N ARG A 165 -0.81 6.97 11.03
CA ARG A 165 -0.20 8.09 11.77
C ARG A 165 0.32 9.20 10.86
N LEU A 166 0.27 8.97 9.55
CA LEU A 166 0.83 9.89 8.57
C LEU A 166 -0.29 10.73 7.94
N SER A 167 -0.08 12.01 7.90
CA SER A 167 -0.76 12.90 6.95
C SER A 167 0.10 12.99 5.67
N LEU A 168 -0.49 13.40 4.54
CA LEU A 168 0.27 13.94 3.40
C LEU A 168 0.90 15.28 3.82
N ALA A 169 1.65 15.25 4.92
CA ALA A 169 2.34 16.42 5.38
C ALA A 169 3.38 16.80 4.32
N ARG A 170 3.29 18.03 3.90
CA ARG A 170 4.25 18.61 2.98
C ARG A 170 5.65 18.41 3.52
N GLY A 171 6.52 17.95 2.65
CA GLY A 171 7.91 17.66 2.94
C GLY A 171 8.59 17.13 1.68
N PRO A 172 9.89 16.87 1.69
CA PRO A 172 10.60 16.43 0.49
C PRO A 172 10.28 14.99 0.11
N LEU A 173 10.29 14.72 -1.20
CA LEU A 173 10.37 13.37 -1.73
C LEU A 173 11.83 12.92 -1.67
N ARG A 174 12.11 11.95 -0.81
CA ARG A 174 13.45 11.39 -0.63
C ARG A 174 13.67 10.25 -1.57
N THR A 175 14.79 10.26 -2.28
CA THR A 175 15.25 9.15 -3.14
C THR A 175 16.54 8.59 -2.57
N LEU A 176 16.76 7.30 -2.73
CA LEU A 176 17.98 6.64 -2.29
C LEU A 176 19.02 6.63 -3.42
N ASP A 177 20.23 7.09 -3.10
CA ASP A 177 21.42 6.89 -3.94
C ASP A 177 22.29 5.85 -3.22
N GLY A 178 22.44 4.66 -3.83
CA GLY A 178 23.13 3.54 -3.20
C GLY A 178 23.08 2.27 -4.02
N PRO A 179 23.47 1.11 -3.47
CA PRO A 179 23.47 -0.17 -4.15
C PRO A 179 22.11 -0.49 -4.79
N GLY A 180 22.12 -1.04 -6.00
CA GLY A 180 20.91 -1.31 -6.78
C GLY A 180 20.49 -0.15 -7.71
N THR A 181 21.21 0.97 -7.67
CA THR A 181 21.10 2.07 -8.65
C THR A 181 22.27 2.01 -9.61
N GLU A 182 22.36 1.00 -10.46
CA GLU A 182 23.32 1.02 -11.57
C GLU A 182 22.90 2.08 -12.60
N GLY A 183 23.32 3.34 -12.35
CA GLY A 183 23.36 4.39 -13.37
C GLY A 183 22.10 5.18 -13.64
N GLU A 184 20.92 4.77 -13.23
CA GLU A 184 19.67 5.54 -13.45
C GLU A 184 18.93 5.81 -12.12
N ARG A 185 18.77 7.10 -11.82
CA ARG A 185 17.81 7.49 -10.78
C ARG A 185 16.41 7.07 -11.23
N PRO A 186 15.62 6.40 -10.39
CA PRO A 186 14.28 6.02 -10.76
C PRO A 186 13.52 7.25 -11.28
N PRO A 187 12.88 7.17 -12.44
CA PRO A 187 12.06 8.26 -12.93
C PRO A 187 10.97 8.52 -11.91
N VAL A 188 11.03 9.68 -11.26
CA VAL A 188 9.95 10.09 -10.35
C VAL A 188 8.78 10.51 -11.23
N PRO A 189 7.63 9.83 -11.20
CA PRO A 189 6.46 10.28 -11.91
C PRO A 189 6.18 11.74 -11.53
N GLU A 190 6.11 12.64 -12.50
CA GLU A 190 5.91 14.07 -12.25
C GLU A 190 4.67 14.31 -11.39
N ALA A 191 3.68 13.45 -11.60
CA ALA A 191 2.48 13.40 -10.81
C ALA A 191 2.76 13.23 -9.30
N LEU A 192 3.68 12.36 -8.91
CA LEU A 192 4.06 12.18 -7.50
C LEU A 192 4.95 13.33 -7.02
N ALA A 193 5.87 13.81 -7.86
CA ALA A 193 6.78 14.89 -7.48
C ALA A 193 6.05 16.16 -7.04
N ARG A 194 4.89 16.47 -7.65
CA ARG A 194 4.07 17.64 -7.32
C ARG A 194 3.36 17.56 -5.95
N LEU A 195 3.36 16.40 -5.30
CA LEU A 195 2.79 16.24 -3.96
C LEU A 195 3.76 16.68 -2.84
N PHE A 196 5.02 16.91 -3.20
CA PHE A 196 6.10 17.16 -2.25
C PHE A 196 6.77 18.53 -2.49
N ASP A 197 7.30 19.12 -1.42
CA ASP A 197 7.91 20.47 -1.44
C ASP A 197 9.34 20.49 -1.98
N GLY A 198 9.81 19.41 -2.58
CA GLY A 198 11.14 19.30 -3.15
C GLY A 198 11.65 17.88 -3.19
N ARG A 199 12.92 17.72 -3.53
CA ARG A 199 13.59 16.43 -3.61
C ARG A 199 14.83 16.44 -2.74
N GLU A 200 15.04 15.36 -2.01
CA GLU A 200 16.21 15.11 -1.19
C GLU A 200 16.81 13.76 -1.61
N VAL A 201 18.13 13.69 -1.73
CA VAL A 201 18.83 12.43 -2.04
C VAL A 201 19.47 11.92 -0.78
N LEU A 202 19.06 10.75 -0.33
CA LEU A 202 19.68 10.05 0.78
C LEU A 202 20.80 9.15 0.25
N GLN A 203 21.92 9.11 0.98
CA GLN A 203 23.00 8.18 0.68
C GLN A 203 23.05 7.14 1.79
N ALA A 204 22.64 5.91 1.49
CA ALA A 204 22.71 4.80 2.41
C ALA A 204 23.18 3.54 1.68
N SER A 205 24.18 2.89 2.25
CA SER A 205 24.75 1.66 1.71
C SER A 205 23.98 0.41 2.13
N ASP A 206 23.18 0.50 3.20
CA ASP A 206 22.44 -0.61 3.78
C ASP A 206 21.16 -0.16 4.49
N ALA A 207 20.32 -1.14 4.84
CA ALA A 207 19.03 -0.93 5.50
C ALA A 207 19.15 -0.20 6.84
N ARG A 208 20.19 -0.48 7.62
CA ARG A 208 20.44 0.12 8.93
C ARG A 208 20.77 1.60 8.81
N GLN A 209 21.62 1.96 7.88
CA GLN A 209 21.99 3.36 7.63
C GLN A 209 20.77 4.16 7.15
N LEU A 210 19.96 3.60 6.25
CA LEU A 210 18.71 4.21 5.81
C LEU A 210 17.74 4.44 6.98
N GLU A 211 17.54 3.42 7.83
CA GLU A 211 16.69 3.54 9.01
C GLU A 211 17.19 4.63 9.98
N GLN A 212 18.49 4.72 10.21
CA GLN A 212 19.08 5.75 11.07
C GLN A 212 18.87 7.17 10.53
N GLN A 213 19.01 7.37 9.21
CA GLN A 213 18.76 8.68 8.58
C GLN A 213 17.28 9.08 8.68
N LEU A 214 16.37 8.10 8.61
CA LEU A 214 14.92 8.33 8.64
C LEU A 214 14.32 8.28 10.06
N ALA A 215 15.08 7.90 11.09
CA ALA A 215 14.57 7.69 12.46
C ALA A 215 13.92 8.94 13.10
N ARG A 216 14.25 10.13 12.63
CA ARG A 216 13.72 11.42 13.15
C ARG A 216 12.92 12.19 12.11
N VAL A 217 12.60 11.53 11.00
CA VAL A 217 11.86 12.14 9.90
C VAL A 217 10.39 11.78 10.06
N ASP A 218 9.53 12.80 10.07
CA ASP A 218 8.08 12.70 10.26
C ASP A 218 7.26 13.29 9.10
N ASN A 219 7.94 13.77 8.04
CA ASN A 219 7.30 14.42 6.88
C ASN A 219 7.89 13.95 5.55
N GLY A 220 7.17 14.23 4.45
CA GLY A 220 7.57 13.80 3.12
C GLY A 220 7.35 12.30 2.91
N ALA A 221 8.07 11.72 1.95
CA ALA A 221 8.01 10.29 1.64
C ALA A 221 9.37 9.77 1.16
N LEU A 222 9.56 8.45 1.25
CA LEU A 222 10.69 7.74 0.65
C LEU A 222 10.25 7.09 -0.66
N LEU A 223 10.94 7.39 -1.77
CA LEU A 223 10.74 6.73 -3.04
C LEU A 223 11.89 5.75 -3.27
N LEU A 224 11.53 4.52 -3.54
CA LEU A 224 12.45 3.43 -3.88
C LEU A 224 12.08 2.84 -5.23
N HIS A 225 13.07 2.44 -6.00
CA HIS A 225 12.87 1.51 -7.10
C HIS A 225 12.71 0.09 -6.53
N ARG A 226 11.94 -0.77 -7.22
CA ARG A 226 11.71 -2.15 -6.78
C ARG A 226 13.00 -2.94 -6.54
N SER A 227 14.02 -2.73 -7.38
CA SER A 227 15.32 -3.36 -7.20
C SER A 227 16.05 -2.92 -5.92
N GLN A 228 15.97 -1.63 -5.58
CA GLN A 228 16.52 -1.11 -4.32
C GLN A 228 15.81 -1.70 -3.13
N LEU A 229 14.48 -1.77 -3.22
CA LEU A 229 13.68 -2.38 -2.17
C LEU A 229 14.01 -3.86 -1.99
N ALA A 230 14.17 -4.63 -3.08
CA ALA A 230 14.55 -6.04 -3.01
C ALA A 230 15.89 -6.21 -2.28
N HIS A 231 16.89 -5.41 -2.64
CA HIS A 231 18.19 -5.43 -1.99
C HIS A 231 18.13 -5.07 -0.48
N LEU A 232 17.36 -4.05 -0.12
CA LEU A 232 17.17 -3.67 1.29
C LEU A 232 16.41 -4.75 2.07
N ALA A 233 15.42 -5.41 1.46
CA ALA A 233 14.61 -6.45 2.08
C ALA A 233 15.37 -7.76 2.30
N GLU A 234 16.41 -8.05 1.50
CA GLU A 234 17.35 -9.15 1.74
C GLU A 234 18.17 -8.93 3.02
N GLN A 235 18.51 -7.68 3.31
CA GLN A 235 19.27 -7.31 4.52
C GLN A 235 18.35 -7.25 5.74
N ASP A 236 17.15 -6.69 5.59
CA ASP A 236 16.18 -6.50 6.65
C ASP A 236 14.75 -6.52 6.13
N ALA A 237 14.11 -7.65 6.28
CA ALA A 237 12.75 -7.88 5.78
C ALA A 237 11.67 -7.01 6.45
N ASP A 238 11.95 -6.46 7.63
CA ASP A 238 11.00 -5.65 8.40
C ASP A 238 11.30 -4.14 8.33
N LEU A 239 12.31 -3.71 7.55
CA LEU A 239 12.69 -2.30 7.40
C LEU A 239 11.48 -1.40 7.11
N LEU A 240 10.71 -1.72 6.06
CA LEU A 240 9.57 -0.88 5.65
C LEU A 240 8.52 -0.71 6.75
N ALA A 241 8.35 -1.73 7.59
CA ALA A 241 7.41 -1.68 8.70
C ALA A 241 7.80 -0.65 9.77
N ARG A 242 9.11 -0.41 9.96
CA ARG A 242 9.64 0.51 10.97
C ARG A 242 9.74 1.95 10.52
N LEU A 243 9.81 2.21 9.21
CA LEU A 243 9.89 3.59 8.69
C LEU A 243 8.65 4.41 9.10
N ALA A 244 8.87 5.61 9.61
CA ALA A 244 7.82 6.50 10.10
C ALA A 244 7.19 7.38 9.01
N ILE A 245 7.60 7.24 7.76
CA ILE A 245 7.10 8.01 6.60
C ILE A 245 6.49 7.09 5.56
N PRO A 246 5.62 7.60 4.67
CA PRO A 246 5.13 6.84 3.52
C PRO A 246 6.27 6.34 2.66
N VAL A 247 6.12 5.12 2.13
CA VAL A 247 7.07 4.56 1.16
C VAL A 247 6.38 4.38 -0.18
N ILE A 248 7.00 4.91 -1.21
CA ILE A 248 6.55 4.85 -2.60
C ILE A 248 7.50 3.92 -3.33
N VAL A 249 6.98 2.87 -3.93
CA VAL A 249 7.77 1.91 -4.70
C VAL A 249 7.37 2.00 -6.16
N VAL A 250 8.34 2.36 -7.01
CA VAL A 250 8.16 2.38 -8.47
C VAL A 250 8.69 1.08 -9.08
N PRO A 251 8.09 0.62 -10.18
CA PRO A 251 8.48 -0.60 -10.90
C PRO A 251 9.92 -0.64 -11.31
#